data_0fe2cdf05e7c8c140d4d809ed872fa11
#
_entry.id   0fe2cdf05e7c8c140d4d809ed872fa11
#
_cell.length_a   1.000
_cell.length_b   1.000
_cell.length_c   1.000
_cell.angle_alpha   90.00
_cell.angle_beta   90.00
_cell.angle_gamma   90.00
#
_symmetry.space_group_name_H-M   'P 1'
#
loop_
_entity.id
_entity.type
_entity.pdbx_description
1 polymer ?
#
loop_
_entity_poly.entity_id
_entity_poly.type
_entity_poly.pdbx_seq_one_letter_code
_entity_poly.pdbx_strand_id
1 'polypeptide(L)' 'MFEQLRTIITKYVEVKEEHITLDSRFMEDLGFTSFDFMSMLGELEDEFDIEVNEQEAATIRTVGEAASYLEKLTSE' A
#
# COMPACT_ATOMS: atom_id res chain seq x y z
N MET A 1 7.99 2.43 8.10
CA MET A 1 6.81 2.57 7.24
C MET A 1 6.58 1.35 6.36
N PHE A 2 7.60 0.87 5.70
CA PHE A 2 7.47 -0.30 4.83
C PHE A 2 6.94 -1.54 5.57
N GLU A 3 7.42 -1.78 6.77
CA GLU A 3 7.02 -2.97 7.53
C GLU A 3 5.53 -2.95 7.89
N GLN A 4 5.03 -1.80 8.30
CA GLN A 4 3.60 -1.68 8.61
C GLN A 4 2.76 -1.88 7.35
N LEU A 5 3.20 -1.31 6.24
CA LEU A 5 2.50 -1.46 4.97
C LEU A 5 2.50 -2.92 4.53
N ARG A 6 3.62 -3.59 4.66
CA ARG A 6 3.74 -5.01 4.30
C ARG A 6 2.79 -5.87 5.10
N THR A 7 2.70 -5.62 6.40
CA THR A 7 1.77 -6.35 7.26
C THR A 7 0.32 -6.16 6.81
N ILE A 8 -0.03 -4.93 6.46
CA ILE A 8 -1.39 -4.65 6.00
C ILE A 8 -1.66 -5.33 4.66
N ILE A 9 -0.69 -5.34 3.76
CA ILE A 9 -0.83 -6.01 2.46
C ILE A 9 -1.20 -7.48 2.62
N THR A 10 -0.62 -8.15 3.61
CA THR A 10 -0.88 -9.59 3.81
C THR A 10 -2.31 -9.89 4.21
N LYS A 11 -3.09 -8.88 4.58
CA LYS A 11 -4.51 -9.08 4.86
C LYS A 11 -5.33 -9.25 3.59
N TYR A 12 -4.79 -8.86 2.46
CA TYR A 12 -5.52 -8.84 1.19
C TYR A 12 -5.07 -9.93 0.22
N VAL A 13 -3.87 -10.46 0.40
CA VAL A 13 -3.33 -11.46 -0.52
C VAL A 13 -2.62 -12.55 0.27
N GLU A 14 -2.52 -13.74 -0.35
CA GLU A 14 -1.88 -14.89 0.27
C GLU A 14 -0.41 -14.97 -0.13
N VAL A 15 0.31 -13.88 0.07
CA VAL A 15 1.73 -13.81 -0.23
C VAL A 15 2.45 -13.63 1.09
N LYS A 16 3.51 -14.39 1.31
CA LYS A 16 4.28 -14.29 2.54
C LYS A 16 4.97 -12.94 2.61
N GLU A 17 5.07 -12.38 3.82
CA GLU A 17 5.70 -11.09 4.01
C GLU A 17 7.09 -11.02 3.41
N GLU A 18 7.85 -12.10 3.55
CA GLU A 18 9.22 -12.14 3.05
C GLU A 18 9.32 -12.03 1.53
N HIS A 19 8.22 -12.28 0.82
CA HIS A 19 8.18 -12.15 -0.63
C HIS A 19 7.68 -10.80 -1.10
N ILE A 20 7.29 -9.93 -0.18
CA ILE A 20 6.82 -8.59 -0.50
C ILE A 20 8.00 -7.63 -0.37
N THR A 21 8.39 -7.03 -1.49
CA THR A 21 9.54 -6.11 -1.51
C THR A 21 9.08 -4.75 -2.01
N LEU A 22 9.97 -3.78 -1.96
CA LEU A 22 9.66 -2.45 -2.48
C LEU A 22 9.36 -2.47 -3.98
N ASP A 23 9.91 -3.43 -4.69
CA ASP A 23 9.68 -3.56 -6.14
C ASP A 23 8.42 -4.32 -6.49
N SER A 24 7.75 -4.94 -5.51
CA SER A 24 6.54 -5.71 -5.78
C SER A 24 5.45 -4.79 -6.33
N ARG A 25 4.83 -5.21 -7.43
CA ARG A 25 3.73 -4.46 -8.05
C ARG A 25 2.42 -4.99 -7.51
N PHE A 26 1.54 -4.07 -7.10
CA PHE A 26 0.30 -4.49 -6.44
C PHE A 26 -0.56 -5.40 -7.30
N MET A 27 -0.79 -5.01 -8.55
CA MET A 27 -1.68 -5.79 -9.41
C MET A 27 -0.98 -6.99 -10.01
N GLU A 28 0.22 -6.80 -10.53
CA GLU A 28 0.90 -7.83 -11.31
C GLU A 28 1.60 -8.86 -10.46
N ASP A 29 2.22 -8.43 -9.35
CA ASP A 29 3.01 -9.34 -8.53
C ASP A 29 2.25 -9.85 -7.32
N LEU A 30 1.38 -9.01 -6.74
CA LEU A 30 0.67 -9.38 -5.51
C LEU A 30 -0.76 -9.80 -5.76
N GLY A 31 -1.28 -9.54 -6.95
CA GLY A 31 -2.63 -9.98 -7.30
C GLY A 31 -3.75 -9.13 -6.72
N PHE A 32 -3.46 -7.89 -6.37
CA PHE A 32 -4.51 -6.98 -5.91
C PHE A 32 -5.49 -6.69 -7.02
N THR A 33 -6.76 -6.63 -6.68
CA THR A 33 -7.77 -6.06 -7.56
C THR A 33 -7.88 -4.56 -7.24
N SER A 34 -8.60 -3.82 -8.08
CA SER A 34 -8.87 -2.42 -7.79
C SER A 34 -9.60 -2.27 -6.46
N PHE A 35 -10.53 -3.18 -6.20
CA PHE A 35 -11.27 -3.18 -4.95
C PHE A 35 -10.34 -3.37 -3.75
N ASP A 36 -9.42 -4.33 -3.86
CA ASP A 36 -8.45 -4.58 -2.78
C ASP A 36 -7.61 -3.34 -2.52
N PHE A 37 -7.17 -2.68 -3.59
CA PHE A 37 -6.32 -1.50 -3.47
C PHE A 37 -7.07 -0.37 -2.76
N MET A 38 -8.31 -0.13 -3.15
CA MET A 38 -9.12 0.92 -2.52
C MET A 38 -9.40 0.61 -1.04
N SER A 39 -9.67 -0.66 -0.74
CA SER A 39 -9.88 -1.06 0.66
C SER A 39 -8.63 -0.85 1.49
N MET A 40 -7.47 -1.18 0.92
CA MET A 40 -6.20 -0.97 1.60
C MET A 40 -5.96 0.52 1.86
N LEU A 41 -6.27 1.38 0.89
CA LEU A 41 -6.10 2.81 1.09
C LEU A 41 -6.94 3.32 2.25
N GLY A 42 -8.18 2.84 2.36
CA GLY A 42 -9.05 3.21 3.48
C GLY A 42 -8.47 2.77 4.82
N GLU A 43 -7.92 1.56 4.86
CA GLU A 43 -7.29 1.06 6.08
C GLU A 43 -6.06 1.88 6.45
N LEU A 44 -5.28 2.29 5.45
CA LEU A 44 -4.09 3.11 5.70
C LEU A 44 -4.47 4.50 6.23
N GLU A 45 -5.56 5.05 5.73
CA GLU A 45 -6.04 6.33 6.25
C GLU A 45 -6.37 6.24 7.73
N ASP A 46 -7.02 5.16 8.13
CA ASP A 46 -7.39 4.96 9.54
C ASP A 46 -6.17 4.66 10.39
N GLU A 47 -5.30 3.81 9.89
CA GLU A 47 -4.13 3.35 10.66
C GLU A 47 -3.16 4.49 10.94
N PHE A 48 -2.94 5.36 9.95
CA PHE A 48 -1.94 6.42 10.06
C PHE A 48 -2.55 7.80 10.25
N ASP A 49 -3.87 7.87 10.33
CA ASP A 49 -4.58 9.13 10.51
C ASP A 49 -4.21 10.14 9.43
N ILE A 50 -4.30 9.72 8.19
CA ILE A 50 -3.96 10.52 7.03
C ILE A 50 -5.12 10.58 6.06
N GLU A 51 -5.05 11.50 5.12
CA GLU A 51 -6.03 11.63 4.06
C GLU A 51 -5.34 11.35 2.72
N VAL A 52 -5.81 10.33 2.01
CA VAL A 52 -5.22 9.92 0.74
C VAL A 52 -5.95 10.61 -0.41
N ASN A 53 -5.19 11.20 -1.32
CA ASN A 53 -5.76 11.78 -2.53
C ASN A 53 -5.87 10.67 -3.57
N GLU A 54 -7.10 10.39 -4.04
CA GLU A 54 -7.34 9.27 -4.94
C GLU A 54 -6.60 9.42 -6.26
N GLN A 55 -6.47 10.64 -6.76
CA GLN A 55 -5.76 10.85 -8.01
C GLN A 55 -4.28 10.55 -7.89
N GLU A 56 -3.68 10.92 -6.77
CA GLU A 56 -2.28 10.59 -6.50
C GLU A 56 -2.10 9.10 -6.30
N ALA A 57 -3.02 8.49 -5.57
CA ALA A 57 -2.93 7.06 -5.29
C ALA A 57 -3.07 6.23 -6.56
N ALA A 58 -3.82 6.72 -7.53
CA ALA A 58 -4.02 6.00 -8.79
C ALA A 58 -2.72 5.83 -9.59
N THR A 59 -1.68 6.60 -9.30
CA THR A 59 -0.39 6.49 -9.97
C THR A 59 0.54 5.50 -9.29
N ILE A 60 0.17 4.99 -8.12
CA ILE A 60 1.00 4.07 -7.35
C ILE A 60 0.90 2.68 -7.96
N ARG A 61 2.04 2.07 -8.26
CA ARG A 61 2.08 0.74 -8.84
C ARG A 61 2.83 -0.25 -7.98
N THR A 62 3.82 0.20 -7.23
CA THR A 62 4.67 -0.69 -6.43
C THR A 62 4.53 -0.38 -4.96
N VAL A 63 4.93 -1.35 -4.14
CA VAL A 63 4.94 -1.19 -2.68
C VAL A 63 5.86 -0.03 -2.27
N GLY A 64 6.99 0.11 -2.97
CA GLY A 64 7.91 1.22 -2.68
C GLY A 64 7.30 2.57 -2.93
N GLU A 65 6.54 2.70 -4.02
CA GLU A 65 5.85 3.95 -4.32
C GLU A 65 4.80 4.26 -3.25
N ALA A 66 4.09 3.23 -2.79
CA ALA A 66 3.10 3.41 -1.74
C ALA A 66 3.76 3.82 -0.42
N ALA A 67 4.87 3.18 -0.08
CA ALA A 67 5.60 3.52 1.15
C ALA A 67 6.09 4.96 1.10
N SER A 68 6.63 5.39 -0.04
CA SER A 68 7.10 6.77 -0.20
C SER A 68 5.96 7.76 -0.06
N TYR A 69 4.82 7.44 -0.64
CA TYR A 69 3.65 8.30 -0.56
C TYR A 69 3.17 8.44 0.89
N LEU A 70 3.14 7.33 1.61
CA LEU A 70 2.73 7.34 3.02
C LEU A 70 3.71 8.15 3.88
N GLU A 71 4.99 8.00 3.61
CA GLU A 71 5.98 8.77 4.34
C GLU A 71 5.80 10.26 4.12
N LYS A 72 5.48 10.65 2.90
CA LYS A 72 5.23 12.03 2.56
C LYS A 72 4.02 12.58 3.32
N LEU A 73 2.98 11.80 3.45
CA LEU A 73 1.75 12.22 4.13
C LEU A 73 1.91 12.24 5.64
N THR A 74 2.77 11.40 6.19
CA THR A 74 2.95 11.29 7.64
C THR A 74 4.10 12.15 8.16
N SER A 75 4.95 12.67 7.27
CA SER A 75 6.07 13.51 7.64
C SER A 75 5.59 14.93 7.96
N GLU A 76 6.18 15.54 8.92
CA GLU A 76 5.85 16.92 9.30
C GLU A 76 6.88 17.90 8.76
#